data_c9fabf802348558da8c094640ef3102f
#
_entry.id   c9fabf802348558da8c094640ef3102f
#
_cell.length_a   1.000
_cell.length_b   1.000
_cell.length_c   1.000
_cell.angle_alpha   90.00
_cell.angle_beta   90.00
_cell.angle_gamma   90.00
#
_symmetry.space_group_name_H-M   'P 1'
#
loop_
_entity.id
_entity.type
_entity.pdbx_description
1 polymer ?
#
loop_
_entity_poly.entity_id
_entity_poly.type
_entity_poly.pdbx_seq_one_letter_code
_entity_poly.pdbx_strand_id
1 'polypeptide(L)'
;MKKLALVLMVLVLACVAFTGCKKNSAAAEGITCKLLTDATGIDDKSFNAAAWRGIVEFYGDTVDNTKNRGKLYDVITAATSDMYVPNLKNAADEGNDLIIVTGFTWADALAEVAPQYPDQKFMIVDVNYVMQPNVREYMYQEEQGSYLVGLAAALQAKADGIANPKFGFIGGIASSTITKFEVGYIQGIKSIFPDAEIVDYYANDWGAPEKAKLQAKNWYDSGVYCIFSAAGGTGNGTIAQAKEYRMAGKNVWAIGVDSDQYEDGIYETGKSAVLTSMLKVVEASTLDALNKIKAGTFTAGEVVMSMTDGGVGYSKANSELKADVVKAVDAAAKDIVSGKIKVIPTYKDALAAGVVPAGLGALDD
;
A
#
# COMPACT_ATOMS: atom_id res chain seq x y z
N MET A 1 0.31 42.66 -53.70
CA MET A 1 0.78 42.92 -52.32
C MET A 1 -0.22 42.50 -51.23
N LYS A 2 -1.38 41.90 -51.56
CA LYS A 2 -2.37 41.40 -50.52
C LYS A 2 -2.34 39.89 -50.28
N LYS A 3 -1.49 39.11 -50.94
CA LYS A 3 -1.36 37.65 -50.76
C LYS A 3 -0.11 37.24 -49.95
N LEU A 4 0.80 38.18 -49.65
CA LEU A 4 2.00 37.90 -48.88
C LEU A 4 1.81 38.13 -47.34
N ALA A 5 0.78 38.90 -46.94
CA ALA A 5 0.46 39.18 -45.55
C ALA A 5 -0.34 38.05 -44.87
N LEU A 6 -0.97 37.15 -45.63
CA LEU A 6 -1.80 36.07 -45.08
C LEU A 6 -0.97 34.81 -44.77
N VAL A 7 0.20 34.65 -45.36
CA VAL A 7 1.10 33.50 -45.13
C VAL A 7 1.97 33.71 -43.88
N LEU A 8 2.26 34.96 -43.50
CA LEU A 8 3.03 35.26 -42.29
C LEU A 8 2.19 35.17 -40.99
N MET A 9 0.86 35.27 -41.07
CA MET A 9 -0.03 35.23 -39.91
C MET A 9 -0.41 33.80 -39.51
N VAL A 10 -0.23 32.82 -40.41
CA VAL A 10 -0.49 31.39 -40.11
C VAL A 10 0.74 30.70 -39.53
N LEU A 11 1.94 31.25 -39.74
CA LEU A 11 3.20 30.68 -39.20
C LEU A 11 3.51 31.12 -37.76
N VAL A 12 2.82 32.13 -37.22
CA VAL A 12 2.99 32.59 -35.83
C VAL A 12 2.01 31.89 -34.89
N LEU A 13 0.94 31.23 -35.36
CA LEU A 13 -0.01 30.48 -34.52
C LEU A 13 0.36 29.00 -34.33
N ALA A 14 1.41 28.48 -34.97
CA ALA A 14 1.83 27.09 -34.86
C ALA A 14 2.96 26.86 -33.84
N CYS A 15 3.47 27.91 -33.17
CA CYS A 15 4.58 27.80 -32.22
C CYS A 15 4.16 27.93 -30.71
N VAL A 16 2.86 27.91 -30.38
CA VAL A 16 2.39 28.09 -29.00
C VAL A 16 1.80 26.81 -28.39
N ALA A 17 1.97 25.64 -29.03
CA ALA A 17 1.35 24.39 -28.56
C ALA A 17 2.33 23.29 -28.09
N PHE A 18 3.55 23.66 -27.64
CA PHE A 18 4.44 22.74 -26.95
C PHE A 18 5.24 23.44 -25.85
N THR A 19 4.56 24.17 -24.96
CA THR A 19 5.07 24.33 -23.61
C THR A 19 4.51 23.17 -22.82
N GLY A 20 5.27 22.08 -22.76
CA GLY A 20 5.04 21.02 -21.82
C GLY A 20 4.83 21.63 -20.43
N CYS A 21 3.75 21.27 -19.77
CA CYS A 21 3.57 21.52 -18.36
C CYS A 21 4.78 20.92 -17.62
N LYS A 22 5.83 21.73 -17.43
CA LYS A 22 6.67 21.53 -16.27
C LYS A 22 5.72 21.69 -15.09
N LYS A 23 5.40 20.59 -14.39
CA LYS A 23 4.94 20.68 -13.02
C LYS A 23 5.97 21.56 -12.31
N ASN A 24 5.66 22.83 -12.12
CA ASN A 24 6.35 23.65 -11.16
C ASN A 24 6.01 23.06 -9.79
N SER A 25 6.85 22.13 -9.32
CA SER A 25 7.03 21.96 -7.90
C SER A 25 7.69 23.25 -7.39
N ALA A 26 6.88 24.28 -7.12
CA ALA A 26 7.34 25.35 -6.24
C ALA A 26 7.80 24.61 -4.98
N ALA A 27 9.10 24.65 -4.71
CA ALA A 27 9.71 24.07 -3.54
C ALA A 27 8.83 24.43 -2.33
N ALA A 28 8.62 23.46 -1.43
CA ALA A 28 7.89 23.67 -0.18
C ALA A 28 8.74 24.55 0.75
N GLU A 29 8.90 25.82 0.37
CA GLU A 29 9.71 26.78 1.13
C GLU A 29 9.16 26.85 2.55
N GLY A 30 9.93 26.35 3.51
CA GLY A 30 9.72 26.55 4.94
C GLY A 30 8.84 25.53 5.66
N ILE A 31 8.15 24.60 5.01
CA ILE A 31 7.37 23.57 5.71
C ILE A 31 8.30 22.46 6.19
N THR A 32 8.12 22.05 7.46
CA THR A 32 8.90 20.97 8.07
C THR A 32 8.01 19.78 8.42
N CYS A 33 8.52 18.57 8.30
CA CYS A 33 7.83 17.39 8.78
C CYS A 33 8.77 16.33 9.35
N LYS A 34 8.22 15.49 10.22
CA LYS A 34 8.90 14.34 10.80
C LYS A 34 8.06 13.08 10.58
N LEU A 35 8.68 12.05 9.98
CA LEU A 35 8.08 10.72 9.89
C LEU A 35 8.50 9.89 11.10
N LEU A 36 7.54 9.24 11.75
CA LEU A 36 7.80 8.27 12.81
C LEU A 36 7.33 6.89 12.35
N THR A 37 8.25 5.92 12.35
CA THR A 37 8.00 4.53 11.95
C THR A 37 8.27 3.55 13.09
N ASP A 38 7.71 2.37 12.99
CA ASP A 38 8.08 1.23 13.81
C ASP A 38 9.52 0.73 13.52
N ALA A 39 9.92 -0.39 14.09
CA ALA A 39 11.27 -0.94 13.99
C ALA A 39 11.68 -1.34 12.56
N THR A 40 10.73 -1.50 11.63
CA THR A 40 11.04 -1.86 10.24
C THR A 40 11.60 -0.71 9.44
N GLY A 41 11.34 0.54 9.88
CA GLY A 41 11.88 1.73 9.21
C GLY A 41 11.37 1.90 7.78
N ILE A 42 12.04 2.80 7.04
CA ILE A 42 11.70 3.12 5.65
C ILE A 42 12.24 2.12 4.61
N ASP A 43 12.94 1.07 5.06
CA ASP A 43 13.50 0.03 4.21
C ASP A 43 12.60 -1.22 4.10
N ASP A 44 11.38 -1.15 4.62
CA ASP A 44 10.40 -2.24 4.61
C ASP A 44 9.91 -2.63 3.20
N LYS A 45 10.19 -1.80 2.19
CA LYS A 45 9.79 -1.93 0.78
C LYS A 45 8.27 -1.92 0.57
N SER A 46 7.52 -1.50 1.58
CA SER A 46 6.07 -1.59 1.66
C SER A 46 5.50 -0.29 2.23
N PHE A 47 4.93 -0.33 3.43
CA PHE A 47 4.10 0.69 4.06
C PHE A 47 4.88 1.96 4.47
N ASN A 48 5.95 1.80 5.26
CA ASN A 48 6.74 2.94 5.71
C ASN A 48 7.53 3.56 4.55
N ALA A 49 8.06 2.72 3.65
CA ALA A 49 8.71 3.17 2.42
C ALA A 49 7.76 4.01 1.55
N ALA A 50 6.46 3.64 1.49
CA ALA A 50 5.45 4.39 0.76
C ALA A 50 5.21 5.79 1.37
N ALA A 51 5.04 5.89 2.69
CA ALA A 51 4.93 7.17 3.38
C ALA A 51 6.16 8.06 3.13
N TRP A 52 7.36 7.46 3.20
CA TRP A 52 8.60 8.16 2.93
C TRP A 52 8.69 8.71 1.51
N ARG A 53 8.29 7.93 0.49
CA ARG A 53 8.24 8.40 -0.90
C ARG A 53 7.34 9.61 -1.07
N GLY A 54 6.17 9.64 -0.41
CA GLY A 54 5.28 10.80 -0.43
C GLY A 54 5.92 12.06 0.15
N ILE A 55 6.69 11.94 1.24
CA ILE A 55 7.45 13.06 1.81
C ILE A 55 8.51 13.53 0.81
N VAL A 56 9.35 12.63 0.34
CA VAL A 56 10.45 12.94 -0.58
C VAL A 56 9.93 13.62 -1.86
N GLU A 57 8.82 13.12 -2.42
CA GLU A 57 8.14 13.74 -3.58
C GLU A 57 7.65 15.17 -3.28
N PHE A 58 7.05 15.40 -2.10
CA PHE A 58 6.55 16.73 -1.71
C PHE A 58 7.66 17.78 -1.74
N TYR A 59 8.87 17.43 -1.30
CA TYR A 59 10.02 18.34 -1.30
C TYR A 59 10.78 18.38 -2.64
N GLY A 60 10.34 17.62 -3.64
CA GLY A 60 11.00 17.56 -4.96
C GLY A 60 12.33 16.83 -4.94
N ASP A 61 12.57 16.02 -3.93
CA ASP A 61 13.70 15.13 -3.82
C ASP A 61 13.40 13.76 -4.47
N THR A 62 14.36 12.85 -4.49
CA THR A 62 14.18 11.43 -4.82
C THR A 62 14.70 10.57 -3.68
N VAL A 63 14.23 9.33 -3.57
CA VAL A 63 14.64 8.42 -2.48
C VAL A 63 16.17 8.26 -2.44
N ASP A 64 16.82 8.23 -3.62
CA ASP A 64 18.28 8.09 -3.75
C ASP A 64 19.02 9.43 -3.55
N ASN A 65 18.30 10.56 -3.51
CA ASN A 65 18.91 11.89 -3.42
C ASN A 65 18.03 12.84 -2.59
N THR A 66 18.13 12.70 -1.28
CA THR A 66 17.34 13.43 -0.26
C THR A 66 18.06 14.71 0.19
N LYS A 67 18.13 15.73 -0.66
CA LYS A 67 18.86 17.00 -0.42
C LYS A 67 18.32 17.80 0.76
N ASN A 68 17.05 17.70 1.03
CA ASN A 68 16.34 18.45 2.06
C ASN A 68 16.18 17.68 3.38
N ARG A 69 16.62 16.41 3.42
CA ARG A 69 16.63 15.60 4.64
C ARG A 69 17.54 16.21 5.71
N GLY A 70 17.08 16.19 6.96
CA GLY A 70 17.77 16.82 8.10
C GLY A 70 17.63 18.35 8.13
N LYS A 71 16.89 18.96 7.16
CA LYS A 71 16.62 20.41 7.12
C LYS A 71 15.12 20.68 7.15
N LEU A 72 14.36 20.08 6.21
CA LEU A 72 12.93 20.27 6.08
C LEU A 72 12.15 19.01 6.47
N TYR A 73 12.75 17.85 6.36
CA TYR A 73 12.12 16.58 6.77
C TYR A 73 13.15 15.58 7.26
N ASP A 74 12.73 14.68 8.12
CA ASP A 74 13.52 13.53 8.56
C ASP A 74 12.63 12.39 9.03
N VAL A 75 13.25 11.25 9.39
CA VAL A 75 12.56 10.08 9.91
C VAL A 75 13.18 9.64 11.24
N ILE A 76 12.32 9.21 12.15
CA ILE A 76 12.70 8.54 13.39
C ILE A 76 12.12 7.11 13.34
N THR A 77 12.99 6.11 13.43
CA THR A 77 12.60 4.71 13.55
C THR A 77 12.64 4.31 15.02
N ALA A 78 11.51 3.89 15.56
CA ALA A 78 11.40 3.43 16.95
C ALA A 78 11.72 1.94 17.01
N ALA A 79 12.81 1.56 17.67
CA ALA A 79 13.23 0.16 17.79
C ALA A 79 12.22 -0.70 18.58
N THR A 80 11.50 -0.09 19.51
CA THR A 80 10.50 -0.75 20.38
C THR A 80 9.35 0.21 20.70
N SER A 81 8.19 -0.31 21.08
CA SER A 81 6.99 0.49 21.33
C SER A 81 7.10 1.46 22.51
N ASP A 82 7.95 1.18 23.49
CA ASP A 82 8.21 2.10 24.60
C ASP A 82 8.90 3.40 24.16
N MET A 83 9.47 3.44 22.95
CA MET A 83 10.02 4.64 22.34
C MET A 83 8.96 5.52 21.66
N TYR A 84 7.74 5.07 21.49
CA TYR A 84 6.71 5.80 20.73
C TYR A 84 6.35 7.14 21.38
N VAL A 85 5.99 7.15 22.65
CA VAL A 85 5.64 8.37 23.39
C VAL A 85 6.84 9.33 23.45
N PRO A 86 8.07 8.92 23.83
CA PRO A 86 9.24 9.81 23.80
C PRO A 86 9.53 10.39 22.41
N ASN A 87 9.44 9.59 21.35
CA ASN A 87 9.71 10.05 19.99
C ASN A 87 8.67 11.07 19.50
N LEU A 88 7.37 10.86 19.82
CA LEU A 88 6.32 11.80 19.51
C LEU A 88 6.54 13.15 20.22
N LYS A 89 6.86 13.12 21.52
CA LYS A 89 7.15 14.34 22.29
C LYS A 89 8.36 15.08 21.74
N ASN A 90 9.44 14.38 21.48
CA ASN A 90 10.64 14.98 20.88
C ASN A 90 10.35 15.64 19.53
N ALA A 91 9.61 14.96 18.64
CA ALA A 91 9.24 15.51 17.35
C ALA A 91 8.32 16.73 17.47
N ALA A 92 7.42 16.75 18.47
CA ALA A 92 6.57 17.90 18.75
C ALA A 92 7.36 19.09 19.35
N ASP A 93 8.30 18.81 20.27
CA ASP A 93 9.18 19.83 20.86
C ASP A 93 10.13 20.45 19.83
N GLU A 94 10.47 19.76 18.76
CA GLU A 94 11.22 20.31 17.62
C GLU A 94 10.43 21.34 16.81
N GLY A 95 9.09 21.38 16.95
CA GLY A 95 8.23 22.37 16.30
C GLY A 95 8.01 22.12 14.81
N ASN A 96 7.90 20.85 14.39
CA ASN A 96 7.58 20.49 13.01
C ASN A 96 6.16 20.93 12.63
N ASP A 97 5.94 21.39 11.38
CA ASP A 97 4.60 21.75 10.90
C ASP A 97 3.66 20.54 10.81
N LEU A 98 4.20 19.35 10.52
CA LEU A 98 3.46 18.08 10.50
C LEU A 98 4.31 16.95 11.07
N ILE A 99 3.72 16.17 11.97
CA ILE A 99 4.25 14.88 12.40
C ILE A 99 3.41 13.78 11.77
N ILE A 100 4.07 12.90 11.02
CA ILE A 100 3.47 11.78 10.28
C ILE A 100 3.80 10.50 11.02
N VAL A 101 2.78 9.70 11.31
CA VAL A 101 2.90 8.45 12.05
C VAL A 101 2.34 7.32 11.20
N THR A 102 3.09 6.22 11.07
CA THR A 102 2.68 5.09 10.24
C THR A 102 2.24 3.90 11.07
N GLY A 103 0.94 3.54 10.91
CA GLY A 103 0.36 2.30 11.42
C GLY A 103 -0.30 2.40 12.80
N PHE A 104 -1.22 1.49 13.01
CA PHE A 104 -2.10 1.45 14.21
C PHE A 104 -1.34 1.16 15.51
N THR A 105 -0.14 0.61 15.48
CA THR A 105 0.67 0.37 16.67
C THR A 105 1.03 1.65 17.44
N TRP A 106 0.97 2.80 16.78
CA TRP A 106 1.21 4.13 17.36
C TRP A 106 -0.02 4.78 17.98
N ALA A 107 -1.22 4.22 17.78
CA ALA A 107 -2.48 4.88 18.10
C ALA A 107 -2.58 5.32 19.58
N ASP A 108 -2.25 4.44 20.51
CA ASP A 108 -2.32 4.73 21.95
C ASP A 108 -1.31 5.84 22.34
N ALA A 109 -0.10 5.76 21.82
CA ALA A 109 0.92 6.78 22.07
C ALA A 109 0.51 8.13 21.50
N LEU A 110 -0.09 8.15 20.30
CA LEU A 110 -0.57 9.39 19.69
C LEU A 110 -1.79 9.97 20.47
N ALA A 111 -2.71 9.11 20.91
CA ALA A 111 -3.84 9.53 21.74
C ALA A 111 -3.40 10.14 23.07
N GLU A 112 -2.28 9.65 23.65
CA GLU A 112 -1.67 10.25 24.86
C GLU A 112 -1.01 11.59 24.59
N VAL A 113 -0.26 11.70 23.47
CA VAL A 113 0.61 12.86 23.22
C VAL A 113 -0.11 14.01 22.53
N ALA A 114 -0.97 13.74 21.55
CA ALA A 114 -1.60 14.79 20.75
C ALA A 114 -2.36 15.87 21.58
N PRO A 115 -3.08 15.52 22.68
CA PRO A 115 -3.72 16.53 23.54
C PRO A 115 -2.74 17.43 24.30
N GLN A 116 -1.49 17.00 24.49
CA GLN A 116 -0.45 17.77 25.19
C GLN A 116 0.15 18.87 24.29
N TYR A 117 -0.06 18.75 22.97
CA TYR A 117 0.45 19.66 21.94
C TYR A 117 -0.68 20.12 21.01
N PRO A 118 -1.63 20.94 21.51
CA PRO A 118 -2.86 21.26 20.79
C PRO A 118 -2.64 22.00 19.45
N ASP A 119 -1.53 22.73 19.31
CA ASP A 119 -1.18 23.49 18.10
C ASP A 119 -0.40 22.64 17.08
N GLN A 120 0.20 21.52 17.51
CA GLN A 120 0.91 20.59 16.64
C GLN A 120 -0.08 19.83 15.77
N LYS A 121 0.23 19.70 14.46
CA LYS A 121 -0.56 18.88 13.52
C LYS A 121 0.05 17.50 13.42
N PHE A 122 -0.83 16.50 13.51
CA PHE A 122 -0.46 15.09 13.37
C PHE A 122 -1.25 14.43 12.25
N MET A 123 -0.63 13.47 11.60
CA MET A 123 -1.26 12.54 10.67
C MET A 123 -0.95 11.12 11.10
N ILE A 124 -1.94 10.23 11.07
CA ILE A 124 -1.76 8.80 11.28
C ILE A 124 -2.45 8.00 10.18
N VAL A 125 -1.86 6.86 9.80
CA VAL A 125 -2.41 5.94 8.80
C VAL A 125 -2.90 4.66 9.48
N ASP A 126 -4.02 4.08 9.01
CA ASP A 126 -4.67 2.86 9.50
C ASP A 126 -5.30 2.98 10.90
N VAL A 127 -5.73 4.19 11.23
CA VAL A 127 -6.41 4.49 12.50
C VAL A 127 -7.52 5.50 12.25
N ASN A 128 -8.66 5.35 12.94
CA ASN A 128 -9.77 6.30 12.97
C ASN A 128 -10.39 6.49 14.37
N TYR A 129 -9.68 6.05 15.41
CA TYR A 129 -10.16 6.05 16.79
C TYR A 129 -9.29 6.89 17.76
N VAL A 130 -8.26 7.57 17.29
CA VAL A 130 -7.51 8.56 18.09
C VAL A 130 -8.37 9.80 18.34
N MET A 131 -9.10 10.28 17.34
CA MET A 131 -10.16 11.31 17.40
C MET A 131 -9.74 12.60 18.13
N GLN A 132 -8.48 13.04 17.99
CA GLN A 132 -8.02 14.29 18.56
C GLN A 132 -8.21 15.46 17.57
N PRO A 133 -8.48 16.71 18.06
CA PRO A 133 -8.79 17.86 17.21
C PRO A 133 -7.63 18.34 16.33
N ASN A 134 -6.44 17.81 16.53
CA ASN A 134 -5.21 18.13 15.79
C ASN A 134 -4.64 16.90 15.04
N VAL A 135 -5.38 15.79 14.97
CA VAL A 135 -4.99 14.55 14.28
C VAL A 135 -5.85 14.30 13.05
N ARG A 136 -5.21 14.12 11.90
CA ARG A 136 -5.85 13.67 10.66
C ARG A 136 -5.58 12.18 10.47
N GLU A 137 -6.64 11.39 10.36
CA GLU A 137 -6.62 9.93 10.37
C GLU A 137 -6.97 9.40 8.97
N TYR A 138 -6.06 8.61 8.38
CA TYR A 138 -6.28 8.05 7.05
C TYR A 138 -6.55 6.55 7.15
N MET A 139 -7.73 6.16 6.68
CA MET A 139 -8.16 4.77 6.50
C MET A 139 -8.18 4.41 5.03
N TYR A 140 -8.11 3.11 4.73
CA TYR A 140 -8.19 2.61 3.36
C TYR A 140 -9.25 1.52 3.25
N GLN A 141 -9.79 1.35 2.04
CA GLN A 141 -10.66 0.21 1.71
C GLN A 141 -9.80 -0.92 1.10
N GLU A 142 -8.94 -1.51 1.94
CA GLU A 142 -7.96 -2.52 1.56
C GLU A 142 -8.61 -3.75 0.94
N GLU A 143 -9.82 -4.09 1.38
CA GLU A 143 -10.60 -5.19 0.85
C GLU A 143 -10.83 -5.08 -0.67
N GLN A 144 -10.95 -3.85 -1.19
CA GLN A 144 -11.19 -3.62 -2.61
C GLN A 144 -9.96 -3.99 -3.46
N GLY A 145 -8.78 -3.49 -3.09
CA GLY A 145 -7.52 -3.83 -3.77
C GLY A 145 -7.17 -5.31 -3.60
N SER A 146 -7.41 -5.87 -2.41
CA SER A 146 -7.17 -7.28 -2.09
C SER A 146 -8.06 -8.22 -2.89
N TYR A 147 -9.32 -7.85 -3.14
CA TYR A 147 -10.20 -8.57 -4.05
C TYR A 147 -9.58 -8.69 -5.45
N LEU A 148 -9.02 -7.60 -5.97
CA LEU A 148 -8.42 -7.59 -7.31
C LEU A 148 -7.23 -8.53 -7.40
N VAL A 149 -6.34 -8.55 -6.40
CA VAL A 149 -5.17 -9.43 -6.45
C VAL A 149 -5.54 -10.90 -6.19
N GLY A 150 -6.58 -11.16 -5.39
CA GLY A 150 -7.17 -12.49 -5.24
C GLY A 150 -7.77 -13.01 -6.54
N LEU A 151 -8.55 -12.17 -7.23
CA LEU A 151 -9.10 -12.45 -8.55
C LEU A 151 -7.99 -12.69 -9.58
N ALA A 152 -6.93 -11.87 -9.58
CA ALA A 152 -5.79 -12.03 -10.48
C ALA A 152 -5.09 -13.38 -10.27
N ALA A 153 -4.81 -13.76 -9.01
CA ALA A 153 -4.20 -15.04 -8.68
C ALA A 153 -5.05 -16.23 -9.13
N ALA A 154 -6.36 -16.17 -8.90
CA ALA A 154 -7.29 -17.23 -9.30
C ALA A 154 -7.40 -17.37 -10.83
N LEU A 155 -7.54 -16.25 -11.54
CA LEU A 155 -7.60 -16.26 -13.00
C LEU A 155 -6.29 -16.70 -13.64
N GLN A 156 -5.14 -16.33 -13.06
CA GLN A 156 -3.83 -16.80 -13.51
C GLN A 156 -3.69 -18.32 -13.31
N ALA A 157 -4.08 -18.85 -12.13
CA ALA A 157 -4.09 -20.28 -11.86
C ALA A 157 -4.94 -21.05 -12.89
N LYS A 158 -6.14 -20.54 -13.18
CA LYS A 158 -7.03 -21.09 -14.21
C LYS A 158 -6.39 -21.07 -15.60
N ALA A 159 -5.73 -19.99 -15.96
CA ALA A 159 -5.05 -19.83 -17.24
C ALA A 159 -3.77 -20.65 -17.35
N ASP A 160 -3.18 -21.05 -16.21
CA ASP A 160 -2.06 -21.99 -16.11
C ASP A 160 -2.52 -23.47 -16.07
N GLY A 161 -3.84 -23.72 -16.12
CA GLY A 161 -4.41 -25.07 -16.17
C GLY A 161 -4.45 -25.78 -14.81
N ILE A 162 -4.37 -25.06 -13.70
CA ILE A 162 -4.40 -25.64 -12.35
C ILE A 162 -5.86 -25.87 -11.96
N ALA A 163 -6.26 -27.12 -11.83
CA ALA A 163 -7.66 -27.50 -11.59
C ALA A 163 -8.12 -27.20 -10.15
N ASN A 164 -7.27 -27.45 -9.17
CA ASN A 164 -7.55 -27.30 -7.75
C ASN A 164 -6.43 -26.48 -7.09
N PRO A 165 -6.34 -25.16 -7.37
CA PRO A 165 -5.30 -24.33 -6.80
C PRO A 165 -5.52 -24.12 -5.29
N LYS A 166 -4.40 -24.10 -4.53
CA LYS A 166 -4.37 -23.69 -3.13
C LYS A 166 -3.74 -22.32 -3.04
N PHE A 167 -4.24 -21.50 -2.11
CA PHE A 167 -3.76 -20.15 -1.92
C PHE A 167 -3.41 -19.90 -0.44
N GLY A 168 -2.43 -19.04 -0.20
CA GLY A 168 -1.99 -18.67 1.13
C GLY A 168 -2.15 -17.20 1.39
N PHE A 169 -2.40 -16.85 2.65
CA PHE A 169 -2.35 -15.49 3.17
C PHE A 169 -1.41 -15.42 4.35
N ILE A 170 -0.48 -14.45 4.36
CA ILE A 170 0.38 -14.17 5.51
C ILE A 170 0.07 -12.76 6.00
N GLY A 171 -0.48 -12.65 7.20
CA GLY A 171 -0.68 -11.38 7.91
C GLY A 171 0.51 -11.04 8.80
N GLY A 172 0.75 -9.74 9.01
CA GLY A 172 1.70 -9.25 10.00
C GLY A 172 1.14 -9.44 11.41
N ILE A 173 0.52 -8.41 11.97
CA ILE A 173 -0.16 -8.45 13.26
C ILE A 173 -1.68 -8.43 13.02
N ALA A 174 -2.42 -9.33 13.67
CA ALA A 174 -3.86 -9.39 13.53
C ALA A 174 -4.53 -8.07 13.98
N SER A 175 -5.37 -7.52 13.12
CA SER A 175 -6.10 -6.27 13.33
C SER A 175 -7.22 -6.16 12.31
N SER A 176 -8.18 -5.26 12.54
CA SER A 176 -9.25 -4.96 11.58
C SER A 176 -8.70 -4.56 10.20
N THR A 177 -7.61 -3.80 10.16
CA THR A 177 -6.92 -3.44 8.91
C THR A 177 -6.43 -4.69 8.16
N ILE A 178 -5.73 -5.62 8.84
CA ILE A 178 -5.20 -6.81 8.17
C ILE A 178 -6.31 -7.80 7.80
N THR A 179 -7.38 -7.84 8.58
CA THR A 179 -8.61 -8.59 8.22
C THR A 179 -9.16 -8.17 6.85
N LYS A 180 -9.20 -6.86 6.53
CA LYS A 180 -9.68 -6.40 5.22
C LYS A 180 -8.86 -6.95 4.05
N PHE A 181 -7.51 -7.00 4.20
CA PHE A 181 -6.65 -7.61 3.18
C PHE A 181 -6.99 -9.09 2.98
N GLU A 182 -7.11 -9.85 4.06
CA GLU A 182 -7.38 -11.28 4.00
C GLU A 182 -8.73 -11.59 3.39
N VAL A 183 -9.81 -11.00 3.94
CA VAL A 183 -11.18 -11.29 3.47
C VAL A 183 -11.40 -10.82 2.04
N GLY A 184 -10.81 -9.68 1.64
CA GLY A 184 -10.87 -9.20 0.26
C GLY A 184 -10.19 -10.18 -0.70
N TYR A 185 -8.98 -10.63 -0.38
CA TYR A 185 -8.22 -11.60 -1.15
C TYR A 185 -9.00 -12.92 -1.37
N ILE A 186 -9.55 -13.46 -0.28
CA ILE A 186 -10.32 -14.71 -0.33
C ILE A 186 -11.59 -14.55 -1.18
N GLN A 187 -12.33 -13.44 -1.05
CA GLN A 187 -13.52 -13.18 -1.86
C GLN A 187 -13.16 -13.13 -3.36
N GLY A 188 -12.02 -12.50 -3.72
CA GLY A 188 -11.53 -12.49 -5.09
C GLY A 188 -11.24 -13.90 -5.63
N ILE A 189 -10.58 -14.76 -4.85
CA ILE A 189 -10.29 -16.16 -5.21
C ILE A 189 -11.57 -16.96 -5.38
N LYS A 190 -12.46 -16.88 -4.39
CA LYS A 190 -13.69 -17.69 -4.36
C LYS A 190 -14.70 -17.29 -5.43
N SER A 191 -14.56 -16.10 -6.03
CA SER A 191 -15.34 -15.69 -7.20
C SER A 191 -15.05 -16.56 -8.45
N ILE A 192 -13.89 -17.22 -8.50
CA ILE A 192 -13.45 -18.09 -9.60
C ILE A 192 -13.40 -19.56 -9.16
N PHE A 193 -12.91 -19.84 -7.97
CA PHE A 193 -12.77 -21.17 -7.38
C PHE A 193 -13.49 -21.20 -6.01
N PRO A 194 -14.82 -21.44 -5.99
CA PRO A 194 -15.59 -21.42 -4.73
C PRO A 194 -15.05 -22.39 -3.67
N ASP A 195 -14.53 -23.52 -4.11
CA ASP A 195 -14.02 -24.60 -3.25
C ASP A 195 -12.51 -24.55 -3.03
N ALA A 196 -11.83 -23.45 -3.44
CA ALA A 196 -10.38 -23.34 -3.26
C ALA A 196 -9.97 -23.49 -1.78
N GLU A 197 -8.93 -24.28 -1.54
CA GLU A 197 -8.29 -24.37 -0.22
C GLU A 197 -7.51 -23.07 0.05
N ILE A 198 -7.80 -22.47 1.18
CA ILE A 198 -7.12 -21.27 1.68
C ILE A 198 -6.41 -21.63 2.98
N VAL A 199 -5.14 -21.28 3.08
CA VAL A 199 -4.35 -21.39 4.31
C VAL A 199 -3.89 -20.00 4.73
N ASP A 200 -3.91 -19.74 6.04
CA ASP A 200 -3.50 -18.45 6.60
C ASP A 200 -2.48 -18.63 7.74
N TYR A 201 -1.72 -17.58 7.98
CA TYR A 201 -0.73 -17.49 9.05
C TYR A 201 -0.51 -16.03 9.43
N TYR A 202 -0.48 -15.74 10.72
CA TYR A 202 -0.12 -14.43 11.24
C TYR A 202 1.24 -14.51 11.94
N ALA A 203 2.21 -13.73 11.43
CA ALA A 203 3.59 -13.74 11.92
C ALA A 203 3.74 -13.09 13.31
N ASN A 204 2.76 -12.25 13.70
CA ASN A 204 2.79 -11.38 14.88
C ASN A 204 4.04 -10.50 14.93
N ASP A 205 4.47 -10.03 13.75
CA ASP A 205 5.71 -9.27 13.58
C ASP A 205 5.73 -8.58 12.21
N TRP A 206 6.20 -7.34 12.15
CA TRP A 206 6.36 -6.61 10.89
C TRP A 206 7.76 -6.75 10.29
N GLY A 207 8.76 -7.15 11.08
CA GLY A 207 10.18 -7.16 10.74
C GLY A 207 10.84 -8.54 10.78
N ALA A 208 10.09 -9.65 10.58
CA ALA A 208 10.59 -11.02 10.67
C ALA A 208 10.47 -11.79 9.33
N PRO A 209 11.19 -11.39 8.27
CA PRO A 209 11.08 -12.02 6.95
C PRO A 209 11.42 -13.52 6.95
N GLU A 210 12.25 -13.99 7.88
CA GLU A 210 12.58 -15.41 8.02
C GLU A 210 11.37 -16.26 8.42
N LYS A 211 10.41 -15.73 9.22
CA LYS A 211 9.17 -16.42 9.56
C LYS A 211 8.31 -16.63 8.32
N ALA A 212 8.09 -15.58 7.53
CA ALA A 212 7.31 -15.66 6.30
C ALA A 212 8.00 -16.54 5.24
N LYS A 213 9.33 -16.48 5.15
CA LYS A 213 10.12 -17.32 4.24
C LYS A 213 9.95 -18.80 4.56
N LEU A 214 10.05 -19.17 5.83
CA LEU A 214 9.87 -20.56 6.28
C LEU A 214 8.43 -21.04 6.01
N GLN A 215 7.44 -20.20 6.34
CA GLN A 215 6.04 -20.54 6.11
C GLN A 215 5.73 -20.70 4.61
N ALA A 216 6.20 -19.78 3.79
CA ALA A 216 6.05 -19.84 2.33
C ALA A 216 6.71 -21.11 1.75
N LYS A 217 7.92 -21.47 2.24
CA LYS A 217 8.56 -22.70 1.85
C LYS A 217 7.68 -23.93 2.11
N ASN A 218 7.15 -24.06 3.33
CA ASN A 218 6.31 -25.18 3.72
C ASN A 218 5.05 -25.26 2.85
N TRP A 219 4.43 -24.11 2.56
CA TRP A 219 3.23 -24.05 1.76
C TRP A 219 3.47 -24.35 0.28
N TYR A 220 4.51 -23.78 -0.33
CA TYR A 220 4.86 -24.11 -1.71
C TYR A 220 5.22 -25.60 -1.88
N ASP A 221 5.89 -26.21 -0.88
CA ASP A 221 6.18 -27.65 -0.88
C ASP A 221 4.90 -28.50 -0.74
N SER A 222 3.85 -27.97 -0.09
CA SER A 222 2.53 -28.61 0.00
C SER A 222 1.60 -28.31 -1.17
N GLY A 223 2.06 -27.57 -2.20
CA GLY A 223 1.31 -27.28 -3.41
C GLY A 223 0.50 -25.97 -3.40
N VAL A 224 0.76 -25.06 -2.46
CA VAL A 224 0.20 -23.70 -2.54
C VAL A 224 0.75 -23.02 -3.79
N TYR A 225 -0.13 -22.48 -4.62
CA TYR A 225 0.21 -21.85 -5.88
C TYR A 225 0.63 -20.39 -5.72
N CYS A 226 -0.08 -19.62 -4.90
CA CYS A 226 0.15 -18.21 -4.73
C CYS A 226 -0.05 -17.80 -3.28
N ILE A 227 0.85 -16.97 -2.75
CA ILE A 227 0.80 -16.45 -1.37
C ILE A 227 0.74 -14.93 -1.42
N PHE A 228 -0.28 -14.35 -0.78
CA PHE A 228 -0.37 -12.91 -0.52
C PHE A 228 0.12 -12.61 0.89
N SER A 229 1.04 -11.66 1.02
CA SER A 229 1.58 -11.25 2.32
C SER A 229 1.28 -9.78 2.62
N ALA A 230 0.30 -9.53 3.51
CA ALA A 230 0.02 -8.22 4.08
C ALA A 230 0.75 -8.09 5.43
N ALA A 231 2.08 -7.96 5.39
CA ALA A 231 2.94 -8.14 6.55
C ALA A 231 4.18 -7.21 6.59
N GLY A 232 4.16 -6.11 5.86
CA GLY A 232 5.28 -5.16 5.83
C GLY A 232 6.60 -5.85 5.47
N GLY A 233 7.69 -5.53 6.19
CA GLY A 233 9.01 -6.13 5.99
C GLY A 233 9.05 -7.66 6.14
N THR A 234 8.17 -8.23 6.99
CA THR A 234 8.01 -9.70 7.10
C THR A 234 7.62 -10.32 5.77
N GLY A 235 6.75 -9.67 4.97
CA GLY A 235 6.31 -10.14 3.66
C GLY A 235 7.42 -10.32 2.63
N ASN A 236 8.54 -9.61 2.78
CA ASN A 236 9.72 -9.76 1.90
C ASN A 236 10.27 -11.20 1.92
N GLY A 237 10.07 -11.93 3.02
CA GLY A 237 10.43 -13.35 3.13
C GLY A 237 9.65 -14.25 2.15
N THR A 238 8.37 -13.99 1.96
CA THR A 238 7.53 -14.69 0.99
C THR A 238 8.04 -14.45 -0.44
N ILE A 239 8.34 -13.21 -0.77
CA ILE A 239 8.88 -12.85 -2.09
C ILE A 239 10.21 -13.54 -2.33
N ALA A 240 11.11 -13.54 -1.33
CA ALA A 240 12.40 -14.22 -1.41
C ALA A 240 12.25 -15.73 -1.66
N GLN A 241 11.29 -16.39 -0.97
CA GLN A 241 11.07 -17.83 -1.16
C GLN A 241 10.44 -18.15 -2.51
N ALA A 242 9.47 -17.34 -2.97
CA ALA A 242 8.88 -17.47 -4.30
C ALA A 242 9.96 -17.33 -5.39
N LYS A 243 10.85 -16.36 -5.24
CA LYS A 243 11.99 -16.13 -6.14
C LYS A 243 12.90 -17.35 -6.26
N GLU A 244 13.31 -17.95 -5.14
CA GLU A 244 14.11 -19.19 -5.14
C GLU A 244 13.40 -20.33 -5.89
N TYR A 245 12.09 -20.45 -5.72
CA TYR A 245 11.30 -21.52 -6.35
C TYR A 245 11.07 -21.26 -7.83
N ARG A 246 10.84 -20.02 -8.25
CA ARG A 246 10.77 -19.64 -9.67
C ARG A 246 12.10 -19.89 -10.38
N MET A 247 13.23 -19.59 -9.75
CA MET A 247 14.57 -19.93 -10.26
C MET A 247 14.77 -21.44 -10.43
N ALA A 248 14.17 -22.25 -9.55
CA ALA A 248 14.16 -23.71 -9.66
C ALA A 248 13.11 -24.27 -10.64
N GLY A 249 12.42 -23.42 -11.40
CA GLY A 249 11.43 -23.80 -12.40
C GLY A 249 10.05 -24.19 -11.83
N LYS A 250 9.78 -23.95 -10.54
CA LYS A 250 8.46 -24.19 -9.95
C LYS A 250 7.49 -23.06 -10.33
N ASN A 251 6.25 -23.41 -10.66
CA ASN A 251 5.20 -22.45 -10.98
C ASN A 251 4.47 -21.99 -9.72
N VAL A 252 5.11 -21.11 -8.95
CA VAL A 252 4.57 -20.49 -7.73
C VAL A 252 4.71 -18.97 -7.79
N TRP A 253 3.89 -18.26 -7.02
CA TRP A 253 3.83 -16.81 -7.05
C TRP A 253 3.73 -16.21 -5.64
N ALA A 254 4.30 -15.02 -5.47
CA ALA A 254 4.01 -14.12 -4.37
C ALA A 254 3.14 -12.95 -4.86
N ILE A 255 2.36 -12.37 -3.96
CA ILE A 255 1.68 -11.08 -4.15
C ILE A 255 2.30 -10.10 -3.17
N GLY A 256 2.72 -8.93 -3.69
CA GLY A 256 3.24 -7.82 -2.89
C GLY A 256 2.13 -6.98 -2.27
N VAL A 257 2.49 -6.07 -1.36
CA VAL A 257 1.56 -5.21 -0.63
C VAL A 257 2.04 -3.76 -0.54
N ASP A 258 1.09 -2.83 -0.45
CA ASP A 258 1.24 -1.37 -0.36
C ASP A 258 1.91 -0.77 -1.58
N SER A 259 3.14 -1.16 -1.85
CA SER A 259 3.99 -0.72 -2.97
C SER A 259 4.01 -1.76 -4.10
N ASP A 260 4.39 -1.33 -5.30
CA ASP A 260 4.72 -2.29 -6.36
C ASP A 260 6.06 -2.96 -6.06
N GLN A 261 6.00 -4.21 -5.62
CA GLN A 261 7.16 -5.01 -5.26
C GLN A 261 7.68 -5.91 -6.40
N TYR A 262 7.34 -5.58 -7.66
CA TYR A 262 7.80 -6.33 -8.82
C TYR A 262 9.33 -6.52 -8.84
N GLU A 263 10.06 -5.43 -8.60
CA GLU A 263 11.53 -5.41 -8.63
C GLU A 263 12.16 -6.32 -7.56
N ASP A 264 11.53 -6.45 -6.39
CA ASP A 264 12.00 -7.30 -5.30
C ASP A 264 11.95 -8.80 -5.65
N GLY A 265 11.03 -9.16 -6.53
CA GLY A 265 10.84 -10.53 -7.00
C GLY A 265 11.66 -10.92 -8.23
N ILE A 266 12.40 -9.99 -8.87
CA ILE A 266 13.16 -10.28 -10.09
C ILE A 266 14.18 -11.41 -9.85
N TYR A 267 14.09 -12.47 -10.64
CA TYR A 267 14.98 -13.60 -10.61
C TYR A 267 15.70 -13.86 -11.95
N GLU A 268 15.21 -13.28 -13.02
CA GLU A 268 15.77 -13.28 -14.37
C GLU A 268 15.34 -11.99 -15.07
N THR A 269 16.08 -11.52 -16.06
CA THR A 269 15.74 -10.30 -16.80
C THR A 269 14.30 -10.34 -17.32
N GLY A 270 13.48 -9.41 -16.86
CA GLY A 270 12.08 -9.29 -17.24
C GLY A 270 11.13 -10.31 -16.61
N LYS A 271 11.59 -11.09 -15.61
CA LYS A 271 10.78 -12.08 -14.88
C LYS A 271 10.84 -11.84 -13.38
N SER A 272 9.69 -11.80 -12.74
CA SER A 272 9.55 -11.64 -11.31
C SER A 272 8.70 -12.75 -10.69
N ALA A 273 9.05 -13.17 -9.48
CA ALA A 273 8.23 -14.07 -8.68
C ALA A 273 7.01 -13.37 -8.05
N VAL A 274 6.94 -12.03 -8.12
CA VAL A 274 5.78 -11.24 -7.73
C VAL A 274 4.81 -11.16 -8.90
N LEU A 275 3.67 -11.85 -8.80
CA LEU A 275 2.64 -11.88 -9.83
C LEU A 275 2.02 -10.51 -10.04
N THR A 276 1.69 -9.86 -8.94
CA THR A 276 1.13 -8.52 -8.83
C THR A 276 1.36 -8.02 -7.41
N SER A 277 1.05 -6.75 -7.13
CA SER A 277 1.04 -6.19 -5.78
C SER A 277 -0.31 -5.53 -5.50
N MET A 278 -0.87 -5.75 -4.31
CA MET A 278 -1.99 -4.96 -3.82
C MET A 278 -1.46 -3.58 -3.46
N LEU A 279 -1.87 -2.58 -4.22
CA LEU A 279 -1.42 -1.20 -4.03
C LEU A 279 -2.30 -0.49 -2.99
N LYS A 280 -1.65 0.05 -1.97
CA LYS A 280 -2.21 0.96 -0.99
C LYS A 280 -1.38 2.24 -1.03
N VAL A 281 -1.94 3.29 -1.63
CA VAL A 281 -1.17 4.47 -2.04
C VAL A 281 -0.98 5.41 -0.84
N VAL A 282 -0.16 4.98 0.12
CA VAL A 282 0.16 5.75 1.34
C VAL A 282 0.86 7.06 1.00
N GLU A 283 1.59 7.10 -0.11
CA GLU A 283 2.15 8.32 -0.66
C GLU A 283 1.08 9.41 -0.86
N ALA A 284 -0.11 9.02 -1.34
CA ALA A 284 -1.19 9.97 -1.61
C ALA A 284 -1.71 10.62 -0.32
N SER A 285 -1.88 9.86 0.77
CA SER A 285 -2.29 10.41 2.07
C SER A 285 -1.24 11.34 2.66
N THR A 286 0.04 10.98 2.54
CA THR A 286 1.17 11.82 2.98
C THR A 286 1.23 13.12 2.20
N LEU A 287 1.10 13.04 0.86
CA LEU A 287 1.04 14.23 0.00
C LEU A 287 -0.19 15.10 0.28
N ASP A 288 -1.37 14.50 0.51
CA ASP A 288 -2.59 15.24 0.87
C ASP A 288 -2.38 16.03 2.17
N ALA A 289 -1.86 15.40 3.22
CA ALA A 289 -1.63 16.06 4.50
C ALA A 289 -0.63 17.21 4.37
N LEU A 290 0.52 16.98 3.72
CA LEU A 290 1.53 18.02 3.51
C LEU A 290 1.02 19.17 2.64
N ASN A 291 0.25 18.88 1.58
CA ASN A 291 -0.35 19.92 0.75
C ASN A 291 -1.40 20.74 1.54
N LYS A 292 -2.14 20.13 2.46
CA LYS A 292 -3.09 20.83 3.34
C LYS A 292 -2.37 21.74 4.35
N ILE A 293 -1.24 21.30 4.89
CA ILE A 293 -0.35 22.16 5.71
C ILE A 293 0.09 23.36 4.86
N LYS A 294 0.62 23.12 3.66
CA LYS A 294 1.09 24.18 2.75
C LYS A 294 0.00 25.19 2.38
N ALA A 295 -1.21 24.72 2.20
CA ALA A 295 -2.37 25.56 1.86
C ALA A 295 -3.03 26.23 3.07
N GLY A 296 -2.63 25.93 4.31
CA GLY A 296 -3.30 26.39 5.52
C GLY A 296 -4.73 25.82 5.69
N THR A 297 -5.02 24.68 5.07
CA THR A 297 -6.35 24.03 5.04
C THR A 297 -6.37 22.69 5.77
N PHE A 298 -5.35 22.41 6.58
CA PHE A 298 -5.31 21.17 7.38
C PHE A 298 -6.49 21.09 8.33
N THR A 299 -7.20 19.99 8.30
CA THR A 299 -8.30 19.65 9.20
C THR A 299 -8.06 18.28 9.81
N ALA A 300 -8.35 18.15 11.09
CA ALA A 300 -8.39 16.87 11.77
C ALA A 300 -9.58 16.01 11.28
N GLY A 301 -9.59 14.76 11.71
CA GLY A 301 -10.66 13.80 11.46
C GLY A 301 -10.32 12.75 10.41
N GLU A 302 -11.27 11.83 10.21
CA GLU A 302 -11.11 10.68 9.34
C GLU A 302 -11.18 11.04 7.85
N VAL A 303 -10.33 10.39 7.08
CA VAL A 303 -10.34 10.38 5.60
C VAL A 303 -10.24 8.92 5.15
N VAL A 304 -11.22 8.46 4.38
CA VAL A 304 -11.22 7.10 3.83
C VAL A 304 -10.78 7.16 2.38
N MET A 305 -9.68 6.48 2.08
CA MET A 305 -9.11 6.32 0.75
C MET A 305 -9.60 5.01 0.13
N SER A 306 -10.09 5.06 -1.09
CA SER A 306 -10.73 3.94 -1.77
C SER A 306 -10.17 3.74 -3.19
N MET A 307 -10.72 2.77 -3.92
CA MET A 307 -10.44 2.61 -5.34
C MET A 307 -10.99 3.78 -6.17
N THR A 308 -12.05 4.43 -5.73
CA THR A 308 -12.68 5.56 -6.44
C THR A 308 -11.76 6.77 -6.55
N ASP A 309 -10.96 7.01 -5.51
CA ASP A 309 -10.00 8.13 -5.45
C ASP A 309 -8.55 7.68 -5.71
N GLY A 310 -8.36 6.40 -6.11
CA GLY A 310 -7.05 5.85 -6.40
C GLY A 310 -6.23 5.49 -5.17
N GLY A 311 -6.85 5.42 -3.98
CA GLY A 311 -6.20 5.05 -2.73
C GLY A 311 -5.76 3.59 -2.67
N VAL A 312 -6.47 2.70 -3.38
CA VAL A 312 -6.13 1.27 -3.48
C VAL A 312 -6.26 0.78 -4.92
N GLY A 313 -5.52 -0.30 -5.24
CA GLY A 313 -5.53 -0.87 -6.58
C GLY A 313 -4.65 -2.14 -6.68
N TYR A 314 -4.16 -2.42 -7.89
CA TYR A 314 -3.23 -3.52 -8.12
C TYR A 314 -2.17 -3.16 -9.16
N SER A 315 -0.99 -3.80 -9.08
CA SER A 315 0.12 -3.59 -10.02
C SER A 315 -0.06 -4.41 -11.29
N LYS A 316 0.35 -3.83 -12.42
CA LYS A 316 0.40 -4.46 -13.76
C LYS A 316 1.84 -4.61 -14.26
N ALA A 317 2.83 -4.45 -13.40
CA ALA A 317 4.24 -4.44 -13.81
C ALA A 317 4.72 -5.79 -14.36
N ASN A 318 4.17 -6.91 -13.85
CA ASN A 318 4.59 -8.23 -14.29
C ASN A 318 3.96 -8.62 -15.64
N SER A 319 4.78 -8.75 -16.67
CA SER A 319 4.34 -9.17 -18.01
C SER A 319 3.92 -10.65 -18.08
N GLU A 320 4.26 -11.49 -17.10
CA GLU A 320 3.78 -12.87 -16.98
C GLU A 320 2.32 -12.94 -16.50
N LEU A 321 1.78 -11.85 -15.92
CA LEU A 321 0.35 -11.72 -15.66
C LEU A 321 -0.39 -11.61 -17.01
N LYS A 322 -1.16 -12.65 -17.36
CA LYS A 322 -1.75 -12.76 -18.68
C LYS A 322 -2.69 -11.61 -19.04
N ALA A 323 -2.64 -11.13 -20.27
CA ALA A 323 -3.43 -9.96 -20.72
C ALA A 323 -4.94 -10.13 -20.51
N ASP A 324 -5.48 -11.34 -20.68
CA ASP A 324 -6.90 -11.60 -20.41
C ASP A 324 -7.22 -11.55 -18.91
N VAL A 325 -6.28 -11.91 -18.04
CA VAL A 325 -6.39 -11.73 -16.58
C VAL A 325 -6.44 -10.26 -16.25
N VAL A 326 -5.47 -9.47 -16.76
CA VAL A 326 -5.46 -8.01 -16.56
C VAL A 326 -6.78 -7.38 -16.99
N LYS A 327 -7.30 -7.75 -18.18
CA LYS A 327 -8.57 -7.24 -18.69
C LYS A 327 -9.75 -7.57 -17.78
N ALA A 328 -9.80 -8.79 -17.23
CA ALA A 328 -10.86 -9.21 -16.32
C ALA A 328 -10.77 -8.49 -14.95
N VAL A 329 -9.57 -8.32 -14.41
CA VAL A 329 -9.35 -7.58 -13.15
C VAL A 329 -9.68 -6.10 -13.32
N ASP A 330 -9.33 -5.47 -14.45
CA ASP A 330 -9.70 -4.08 -14.76
C ASP A 330 -11.22 -3.90 -14.88
N ALA A 331 -11.93 -4.92 -15.39
CA ALA A 331 -13.40 -4.90 -15.42
C ALA A 331 -13.98 -4.99 -13.99
N ALA A 332 -13.43 -5.87 -13.16
CA ALA A 332 -13.84 -6.00 -11.75
C ALA A 332 -13.55 -4.70 -10.96
N ALA A 333 -12.43 -4.04 -11.20
CA ALA A 333 -12.13 -2.74 -10.60
C ALA A 333 -13.21 -1.69 -10.91
N LYS A 334 -13.66 -1.62 -12.18
CA LYS A 334 -14.79 -0.73 -12.59
C LYS A 334 -16.10 -1.14 -11.92
N ASP A 335 -16.35 -2.44 -11.79
CA ASP A 335 -17.55 -2.96 -11.13
C ASP A 335 -17.53 -2.66 -9.62
N ILE A 336 -16.38 -2.64 -8.95
CA ILE A 336 -16.23 -2.19 -7.55
C ILE A 336 -16.50 -0.69 -7.45
N VAL A 337 -15.87 0.13 -8.27
CA VAL A 337 -16.08 1.60 -8.27
C VAL A 337 -17.54 1.97 -8.54
N SER A 338 -18.24 1.24 -9.41
CA SER A 338 -19.65 1.46 -9.68
C SER A 338 -20.61 0.88 -8.62
N GLY A 339 -20.10 0.14 -7.62
CA GLY A 339 -20.87 -0.52 -6.57
C GLY A 339 -21.59 -1.80 -7.02
N LYS A 340 -21.31 -2.31 -8.22
CA LYS A 340 -21.85 -3.58 -8.72
C LYS A 340 -21.23 -4.78 -8.01
N ILE A 341 -19.93 -4.71 -7.72
CA ILE A 341 -19.23 -5.63 -6.81
C ILE A 341 -19.07 -4.91 -5.48
N LYS A 342 -19.58 -5.51 -4.42
CA LYS A 342 -19.41 -5.05 -3.04
C LYS A 342 -18.51 -6.05 -2.31
N VAL A 343 -17.31 -5.65 -1.98
CA VAL A 343 -16.37 -6.47 -1.19
C VAL A 343 -16.68 -6.24 0.29
N ILE A 344 -16.85 -7.31 1.04
CA ILE A 344 -17.18 -7.24 2.48
C ILE A 344 -15.86 -7.07 3.25
N PRO A 345 -15.73 -6.03 4.10
CA PRO A 345 -14.46 -5.71 4.76
C PRO A 345 -14.22 -6.48 6.07
N THR A 346 -15.27 -7.02 6.73
CA THR A 346 -15.14 -7.68 8.04
C THR A 346 -15.21 -9.20 7.91
N TYR A 347 -14.46 -9.91 8.76
CA TYR A 347 -14.50 -11.37 8.77
C TYR A 347 -15.86 -11.91 9.16
N LYS A 348 -16.46 -11.32 10.20
CA LYS A 348 -17.79 -11.69 10.70
C LYS A 348 -18.86 -11.65 9.61
N ASP A 349 -18.94 -10.53 8.88
CA ASP A 349 -19.96 -10.38 7.85
C ASP A 349 -19.65 -11.23 6.61
N ALA A 350 -18.40 -11.38 6.24
CA ALA A 350 -17.96 -12.22 5.13
C ALA A 350 -18.21 -13.71 5.41
N LEU A 351 -18.01 -14.17 6.65
CA LEU A 351 -18.34 -15.52 7.10
C LEU A 351 -19.85 -15.75 7.08
N ALA A 352 -20.63 -14.78 7.61
CA ALA A 352 -22.10 -14.85 7.59
C ALA A 352 -22.67 -14.88 6.17
N ALA A 353 -22.05 -14.19 5.23
CA ALA A 353 -22.38 -14.22 3.80
C ALA A 353 -21.89 -15.50 3.09
N GLY A 354 -21.11 -16.36 3.73
CA GLY A 354 -20.56 -17.60 3.16
C GLY A 354 -19.50 -17.37 2.08
N VAL A 355 -18.85 -16.20 2.07
CA VAL A 355 -17.84 -15.84 1.04
C VAL A 355 -16.40 -16.04 1.51
N VAL A 356 -16.20 -16.34 2.79
CA VAL A 356 -14.92 -16.77 3.37
C VAL A 356 -15.11 -18.02 4.23
N PRO A 357 -14.09 -18.88 4.42
CA PRO A 357 -14.19 -20.06 5.29
C PRO A 357 -14.14 -19.66 6.77
N ALA A 358 -14.63 -20.57 7.63
CA ALA A 358 -14.42 -20.46 9.07
C ALA A 358 -12.97 -20.84 9.44
N GLY A 359 -12.49 -20.32 10.58
CA GLY A 359 -11.21 -20.70 11.18
C GLY A 359 -10.01 -19.93 10.65
N LEU A 360 -10.22 -18.76 10.04
CA LEU A 360 -9.14 -17.83 9.69
C LEU A 360 -8.58 -17.15 10.95
N GLY A 361 -7.31 -16.70 10.86
CA GLY A 361 -6.66 -15.89 11.89
C GLY A 361 -7.10 -14.41 11.92
N ALA A 362 -8.01 -14.00 11.02
CA ALA A 362 -8.61 -12.68 11.01
C ALA A 362 -9.44 -12.40 12.28
N LEU A 363 -9.54 -11.12 12.65
CA LEU A 363 -10.36 -10.71 13.79
C LEU A 363 -11.85 -10.63 13.40
N ASP A 364 -12.71 -10.98 14.35
CA ASP A 364 -14.14 -10.67 14.28
C ASP A 364 -14.35 -9.20 14.70
N ASP A 365 -14.60 -8.34 13.75
CA ASP A 365 -14.87 -6.91 13.98
C ASP A 365 -16.36 -6.61 14.17
#